data_22aba7cdd94a5a238234d3ffa454095c
#
_entry.id   22aba7cdd94a5a238234d3ffa454095c
#
_cell.length_a   1.000
_cell.length_b   1.000
_cell.length_c   1.000
_cell.angle_alpha   90.00
_cell.angle_beta   90.00
_cell.angle_gamma   90.00
#
_symmetry.space_group_name_H-M   'P 1'
#
loop_
_entity.id
_entity.type
_entity.pdbx_description
1 polymer ?
#
loop_
_entity_poly.entity_id
_entity_poly.type
_entity_poly.pdbx_seq_one_letter_code
_entity_poly.pdbx_strand_id
1 'polypeptide(L)'
;MDTSYRIEDFKFQHPVTTRWKDLDAFRHINNAVFLSYIEDARIVLLKRWKINYAEKSLIVASVKIDYLKQVKHPSSLIVGQKVSRLGNKSFDIQSVIFVKGDFAPVCISTITSVAFDFTLNQSIKVFQEIIDDYEK
;
A
#
# COMPACT_ATOMS: atom_id res chain seq x y z
N MET A 1 10.77 -15.23 -5.19
CA MET A 1 10.08 -13.92 -5.07
C MET A 1 10.11 -13.23 -6.42
N ASP A 2 8.95 -12.84 -6.93
CA ASP A 2 8.86 -12.06 -8.15
C ASP A 2 9.21 -10.60 -7.86
N THR A 3 10.24 -10.07 -8.51
CA THR A 3 10.71 -8.69 -8.36
C THR A 3 10.63 -7.93 -9.69
N SER A 4 9.88 -8.44 -10.66
CA SER A 4 9.82 -7.88 -12.02
C SER A 4 8.83 -6.70 -12.15
N TYR A 5 8.34 -6.16 -11.05
CA TYR A 5 7.40 -5.05 -11.07
C TYR A 5 8.01 -3.79 -11.65
N ARG A 6 7.21 -3.06 -12.42
CA ARG A 6 7.56 -1.76 -12.95
C ARG A 6 6.53 -0.73 -12.48
N ILE A 7 6.95 0.51 -12.33
CA ILE A 7 6.04 1.55 -11.85
C ILE A 7 4.83 1.73 -12.78
N GLU A 8 5.00 1.49 -14.06
CA GLU A 8 3.92 1.60 -15.05
C GLU A 8 2.81 0.55 -14.83
N ASP A 9 3.11 -0.52 -14.09
CA ASP A 9 2.13 -1.56 -13.78
C ASP A 9 1.07 -1.09 -12.76
N PHE A 10 1.29 0.08 -12.16
CA PHE A 10 0.44 0.58 -11.08
C PHE A 10 -0.33 1.81 -11.51
N LYS A 11 -1.66 1.69 -11.48
CA LYS A 11 -2.56 2.79 -11.80
C LYS A 11 -2.49 3.91 -10.75
N PHE A 12 -2.36 3.53 -9.49
CA PHE A 12 -2.27 4.48 -8.39
C PHE A 12 -0.82 4.64 -7.98
N GLN A 13 -0.34 5.89 -8.00
CA GLN A 13 1.04 6.22 -7.67
C GLN A 13 1.03 7.38 -6.69
N HIS A 14 1.81 7.26 -5.63
CA HIS A 14 1.88 8.27 -4.59
C HIS A 14 3.34 8.64 -4.32
N PRO A 15 3.71 9.93 -4.46
CA PRO A 15 5.07 10.35 -4.18
C PRO A 15 5.31 10.46 -2.68
N VAL A 16 6.49 10.07 -2.24
CA VAL A 16 6.93 10.21 -0.86
C VAL A 16 8.35 10.73 -0.86
N THR A 17 8.64 11.71 0.00
CA THR A 17 10.00 12.15 0.27
C THR A 17 10.43 11.61 1.63
N THR A 18 11.67 11.10 1.71
CA THR A 18 12.21 10.62 2.98
C THR A 18 12.48 11.78 3.92
N ARG A 19 12.48 11.50 5.23
CA ARG A 19 12.77 12.46 6.28
C ARG A 19 14.00 12.01 7.04
N TRP A 20 14.73 12.97 7.58
CA TRP A 20 15.92 12.65 8.37
C TRP A 20 15.59 11.69 9.52
N LYS A 21 14.45 11.87 10.19
CA LYS A 21 14.04 11.01 11.31
C LYS A 21 13.64 9.59 10.87
N ASP A 22 13.54 9.33 9.57
CA ASP A 22 13.22 7.99 9.05
C ASP A 22 14.43 7.07 9.04
N LEU A 23 15.63 7.61 9.31
CA LEU A 23 16.88 6.85 9.30
C LEU A 23 17.02 6.01 10.56
N ASP A 24 17.63 4.82 10.39
CA ASP A 24 18.08 3.98 11.50
C ASP A 24 19.52 4.34 11.89
N ALA A 25 20.10 3.57 12.82
CA ALA A 25 21.47 3.79 13.29
C ALA A 25 22.51 3.59 12.19
N PHE A 26 22.18 2.91 11.10
CA PHE A 26 23.09 2.64 9.97
C PHE A 26 22.91 3.65 8.84
N ARG A 27 22.11 4.69 9.05
CA ARG A 27 21.85 5.78 8.10
C ARG A 27 21.11 5.32 6.84
N HIS A 28 20.31 4.27 6.97
CA HIS A 28 19.39 3.83 5.94
C HIS A 28 17.95 4.02 6.45
N ILE A 29 16.99 4.10 5.54
CA ILE A 29 15.60 4.16 5.94
C ILE A 29 15.24 2.91 6.74
N ASN A 30 14.71 3.11 7.94
CA ASN A 30 14.31 2.04 8.83
C ASN A 30 13.24 1.17 8.16
N ASN A 31 13.38 -0.15 8.26
CA ASN A 31 12.42 -1.09 7.66
C ASN A 31 10.98 -0.82 8.09
N ALA A 32 10.76 -0.44 9.34
CA ALA A 32 9.42 -0.12 9.85
C ALA A 32 8.80 1.10 9.16
N VAL A 33 9.61 2.03 8.68
CA VAL A 33 9.15 3.25 8.04
C VAL A 33 8.60 2.98 6.63
N PHE A 34 9.07 1.95 5.95
CA PHE A 34 8.53 1.58 4.63
C PHE A 34 7.03 1.30 4.70
N LEU A 35 6.57 0.64 5.76
CA LEU A 35 5.14 0.42 5.95
C LEU A 35 4.39 1.75 6.11
N SER A 36 4.97 2.71 6.80
CA SER A 36 4.38 4.04 6.94
C SER A 36 4.21 4.74 5.59
N TYR A 37 5.19 4.61 4.70
CA TYR A 37 5.08 5.17 3.34
C TYR A 37 3.94 4.50 2.56
N ILE A 38 3.79 3.18 2.70
CA ILE A 38 2.71 2.42 2.06
C ILE A 38 1.35 2.86 2.62
N GLU A 39 1.27 3.08 3.94
CA GLU A 39 0.03 3.55 4.58
C GLU A 39 -0.33 4.98 4.14
N ASP A 40 0.65 5.86 3.95
CA ASP A 40 0.40 7.21 3.42
C ASP A 40 -0.25 7.14 2.03
N ALA A 41 0.23 6.24 1.18
CA ALA A 41 -0.37 6.03 -0.14
C ALA A 41 -1.78 5.44 -0.02
N ARG A 42 -1.98 4.49 0.90
CA ARG A 42 -3.26 3.83 1.11
C ARG A 42 -4.36 4.80 1.55
N ILE A 43 -4.02 5.84 2.30
CA ILE A 43 -4.98 6.86 2.71
C ILE A 43 -5.66 7.50 1.50
N VAL A 44 -4.93 7.71 0.41
CA VAL A 44 -5.50 8.26 -0.83
C VAL A 44 -6.54 7.30 -1.42
N LEU A 45 -6.24 5.99 -1.41
CA LEU A 45 -7.20 4.98 -1.85
C LEU A 45 -8.45 4.94 -0.96
N LEU A 46 -8.28 5.04 0.36
CA LEU A 46 -9.42 5.08 1.28
C LEU A 46 -10.36 6.24 0.96
N LYS A 47 -9.82 7.40 0.64
CA LYS A 47 -10.61 8.54 0.21
C LYS A 47 -11.32 8.29 -1.12
N ARG A 48 -10.63 7.68 -2.08
CA ARG A 48 -11.18 7.33 -3.38
C ARG A 48 -12.36 6.36 -3.23
N TRP A 49 -12.25 5.41 -2.32
CA TRP A 49 -13.29 4.40 -2.06
C TRP A 49 -14.38 4.89 -1.12
N LYS A 50 -14.33 6.17 -0.71
CA LYS A 50 -15.34 6.81 0.14
C LYS A 50 -15.52 6.10 1.48
N ILE A 51 -14.42 5.65 2.06
CA ILE A 51 -14.45 5.04 3.39
C ILE A 51 -14.89 6.08 4.41
N ASN A 52 -15.89 5.74 5.23
CA ASN A 52 -16.46 6.66 6.23
C ASN A 52 -16.15 6.27 7.67
N TYR A 53 -15.39 5.16 7.85
CA TYR A 53 -14.95 4.64 9.15
C TYR A 53 -16.09 4.18 10.07
N ALA A 54 -17.28 3.98 9.53
CA ALA A 54 -18.44 3.46 10.24
C ALA A 54 -19.00 2.25 9.50
N GLU A 55 -20.09 2.40 8.76
CA GLU A 55 -20.68 1.30 7.98
C GLU A 55 -19.87 0.95 6.72
N LYS A 56 -18.99 1.83 6.29
CA LYS A 56 -18.09 1.57 5.15
C LYS A 56 -16.65 1.72 5.61
N SER A 57 -16.09 0.63 6.12
CA SER A 57 -14.76 0.63 6.70
C SER A 57 -13.96 -0.61 6.27
N LEU A 58 -12.70 -0.64 6.67
CA LEU A 58 -11.77 -1.72 6.38
C LEU A 58 -11.00 -2.10 7.64
N ILE A 59 -10.71 -3.39 7.77
CA ILE A 59 -9.80 -3.90 8.79
C ILE A 59 -8.63 -4.57 8.08
N VAL A 60 -7.41 -4.23 8.47
CA VAL A 60 -6.22 -4.92 7.97
C VAL A 60 -6.13 -6.27 8.69
N ALA A 61 -6.14 -7.34 7.92
CA ALA A 61 -6.06 -8.70 8.45
C ALA A 61 -4.64 -9.26 8.37
N SER A 62 -3.83 -8.83 7.39
CA SER A 62 -2.51 -9.38 7.16
C SER A 62 -1.64 -8.38 6.42
N VAL A 63 -0.36 -8.38 6.76
CA VAL A 63 0.66 -7.60 6.05
C VAL A 63 1.83 -8.52 5.77
N LYS A 64 2.21 -8.60 4.49
CA LYS A 64 3.46 -9.22 4.07
C LYS A 64 4.29 -8.14 3.41
N ILE A 65 5.55 -8.01 3.83
CA ILE A 65 6.45 -7.00 3.28
C ILE A 65 7.84 -7.60 3.08
N ASP A 66 8.40 -7.37 1.90
CA ASP A 66 9.73 -7.81 1.53
C ASP A 66 10.60 -6.60 1.23
N TYR A 67 11.76 -6.54 1.87
CA TYR A 67 12.72 -5.46 1.68
C TYR A 67 13.80 -5.94 0.71
N LEU A 68 13.92 -5.25 -0.42
CA LEU A 68 14.81 -5.68 -1.52
C LEU A 68 16.10 -4.88 -1.56
N LYS A 69 16.05 -3.60 -1.20
CA LYS A 69 17.18 -2.70 -1.22
C LYS A 69 17.11 -1.72 -0.05
N GLN A 70 18.26 -1.29 0.39
CA GLN A 70 18.36 -0.19 1.34
C GLN A 70 18.16 1.13 0.62
N VAL A 71 17.57 2.10 1.31
CA VAL A 71 17.33 3.45 0.79
C VAL A 71 18.00 4.46 1.71
N LYS A 72 18.69 5.42 1.11
CA LYS A 72 19.35 6.50 1.82
C LYS A 72 18.48 7.74 1.85
N HIS A 73 18.74 8.62 2.79
CA HIS A 73 18.12 9.94 2.85
C HIS A 73 19.16 11.00 2.39
N PRO A 74 18.79 11.98 1.59
CA PRO A 74 17.44 12.22 1.05
C PRO A 74 17.16 11.40 -0.20
N SER A 75 15.92 10.97 -0.33
CA SER A 75 15.43 10.28 -1.52
C SER A 75 14.00 10.67 -1.81
N SER A 76 13.66 10.69 -3.09
CA SER A 76 12.27 10.80 -3.55
C SER A 76 11.81 9.43 -3.98
N LEU A 77 10.70 8.97 -3.41
CA LEU A 77 10.15 7.64 -3.64
C LEU A 77 8.79 7.74 -4.33
N ILE A 78 8.41 6.67 -5.02
CA ILE A 78 7.07 6.51 -5.55
C ILE A 78 6.53 5.18 -5.05
N VAL A 79 5.34 5.22 -4.45
CA VAL A 79 4.60 4.03 -4.04
C VAL A 79 3.55 3.74 -5.10
N GLY A 80 3.68 2.61 -5.79
CA GLY A 80 2.65 2.12 -6.70
C GLY A 80 1.73 1.19 -5.94
N GLN A 81 0.41 1.32 -6.15
CA GLN A 81 -0.57 0.46 -5.51
C GLN A 81 -1.63 0.00 -6.49
N LYS A 82 -2.10 -1.22 -6.29
CA LYS A 82 -3.23 -1.78 -7.04
C LYS A 82 -3.95 -2.82 -6.20
N VAL A 83 -5.23 -3.03 -6.50
CA VAL A 83 -5.97 -4.17 -5.96
C VAL A 83 -5.51 -5.39 -6.74
N SER A 84 -4.83 -6.32 -6.08
CA SER A 84 -4.18 -7.47 -6.72
C SER A 84 -4.99 -8.76 -6.58
N ARG A 85 -5.93 -8.83 -5.65
CA ARG A 85 -6.83 -9.95 -5.43
C ARG A 85 -8.16 -9.44 -4.92
N LEU A 86 -9.24 -10.04 -5.39
CA LEU A 86 -10.59 -9.72 -4.94
C LEU A 86 -11.29 -10.99 -4.44
N GLY A 87 -11.66 -10.99 -3.16
CA GLY A 87 -12.52 -12.01 -2.55
C GLY A 87 -13.93 -11.48 -2.35
N ASN A 88 -14.74 -12.23 -1.60
CA ASN A 88 -16.10 -11.79 -1.30
C ASN A 88 -16.12 -10.66 -0.25
N LYS A 89 -15.44 -10.86 0.87
CA LYS A 89 -15.38 -9.90 1.97
C LYS A 89 -13.98 -9.33 2.19
N SER A 90 -12.99 -9.83 1.46
CA SER A 90 -11.61 -9.43 1.57
C SER A 90 -10.99 -9.13 0.22
N PHE A 91 -9.90 -8.38 0.23
CA PHE A 91 -9.13 -8.07 -0.96
C PHE A 91 -7.70 -7.77 -0.58
N ASP A 92 -6.80 -7.81 -1.56
CA ASP A 92 -5.40 -7.49 -1.36
C ASP A 92 -5.04 -6.22 -2.11
N ILE A 93 -4.29 -5.36 -1.44
CA ILE A 93 -3.58 -4.25 -2.08
C ILE A 93 -2.12 -4.64 -2.19
N GLN A 94 -1.61 -4.67 -3.41
CA GLN A 94 -0.18 -4.79 -3.65
C GLN A 94 0.41 -3.40 -3.75
N SER A 95 1.49 -3.18 -2.99
CA SER A 95 2.22 -1.93 -2.98
C SER A 95 3.68 -2.21 -3.29
N VAL A 96 4.27 -1.41 -4.17
CA VAL A 96 5.68 -1.52 -4.50
C VAL A 96 6.29 -0.12 -4.43
N ILE A 97 7.43 -0.01 -3.76
CA ILE A 97 8.13 1.26 -3.61
C ILE A 97 9.33 1.29 -4.54
N PHE A 98 9.45 2.38 -5.27
CA PHE A 98 10.58 2.65 -6.17
C PHE A 98 11.25 3.96 -5.76
N VAL A 99 12.56 4.06 -5.97
CA VAL A 99 13.23 5.35 -5.98
C VAL A 99 12.89 6.02 -7.31
N LYS A 100 12.47 7.29 -7.26
CA LYS A 100 12.08 8.02 -8.46
C LYS A 100 13.21 8.02 -9.48
N GLY A 101 12.91 7.59 -10.71
CA GLY A 101 13.88 7.49 -11.79
C GLY A 101 14.64 6.17 -11.83
N ASP A 102 14.45 5.29 -10.85
CA ASP A 102 15.05 3.96 -10.83
C ASP A 102 14.01 2.91 -11.21
N PHE A 103 14.41 1.89 -11.94
CA PHE A 103 13.50 0.84 -12.40
C PHE A 103 13.34 -0.31 -11.41
N ALA A 104 14.29 -0.48 -10.48
CA ALA A 104 14.26 -1.61 -9.56
C ALA A 104 13.44 -1.28 -8.32
N PRO A 105 12.51 -2.17 -7.92
CA PRO A 105 11.75 -1.96 -6.69
C PRO A 105 12.66 -2.08 -5.47
N VAL A 106 12.39 -1.29 -4.44
CA VAL A 106 13.11 -1.35 -3.17
C VAL A 106 12.34 -2.09 -2.10
N CYS A 107 11.02 -2.18 -2.25
CA CYS A 107 10.15 -2.84 -1.27
C CYS A 107 8.89 -3.32 -1.97
N ILE A 108 8.41 -4.51 -1.60
CA ILE A 108 7.17 -5.09 -2.12
C ILE A 108 6.31 -5.50 -0.94
N SER A 109 5.03 -5.16 -0.97
CA SER A 109 4.10 -5.47 0.10
C SER A 109 2.76 -5.96 -0.44
N THR A 110 2.14 -6.87 0.31
CA THR A 110 0.73 -7.25 0.12
C THR A 110 0.01 -7.06 1.44
N ILE A 111 -1.03 -6.23 1.42
CA ILE A 111 -1.88 -5.99 2.58
C ILE A 111 -3.25 -6.56 2.28
N THR A 112 -3.67 -7.54 3.08
CA THR A 112 -5.01 -8.11 3.02
C THR A 112 -5.93 -7.33 3.94
N SER A 113 -7.02 -6.81 3.40
CA SER A 113 -8.03 -6.06 4.15
C SER A 113 -9.38 -6.73 4.02
N VAL A 114 -10.19 -6.58 5.07
CA VAL A 114 -11.56 -7.08 5.14
C VAL A 114 -12.50 -5.87 5.18
N ALA A 115 -13.53 -5.90 4.31
CA ALA A 115 -14.60 -4.90 4.35
C ALA A 115 -15.42 -5.13 5.62
N PHE A 116 -15.64 -4.07 6.36
CA PHE A 116 -16.24 -4.15 7.69
C PHE A 116 -17.20 -3.01 7.95
N ASP A 117 -18.29 -3.34 8.65
CA ASP A 117 -19.28 -2.38 9.12
C ASP A 117 -19.18 -2.31 10.63
N PHE A 118 -18.64 -1.18 11.15
CA PHE A 118 -18.49 -0.99 12.59
C PHE A 118 -19.81 -0.67 13.30
N THR A 119 -20.83 -0.24 12.54
CA THR A 119 -22.17 -0.04 13.11
C THR A 119 -22.81 -1.38 13.41
N LEU A 120 -22.70 -2.34 12.49
CA LEU A 120 -23.22 -3.71 12.66
C LEU A 120 -22.21 -4.64 13.33
N ASN A 121 -20.96 -4.19 13.43
CA ASN A 121 -19.83 -4.96 13.98
C ASN A 121 -19.64 -6.32 13.31
N GLN A 122 -19.61 -6.31 11.98
CA GLN A 122 -19.44 -7.53 11.19
C GLN A 122 -18.74 -7.25 9.86
N SER A 123 -18.12 -8.29 9.29
CA SER A 123 -17.57 -8.24 7.94
C SER A 123 -18.69 -8.21 6.92
N ILE A 124 -18.48 -7.50 5.82
CA ILE A 124 -19.46 -7.32 4.77
C ILE A 124 -18.80 -7.50 3.40
N LYS A 125 -19.60 -7.52 2.35
CA LYS A 125 -19.11 -7.66 0.99
C LYS A 125 -18.19 -6.49 0.62
N VAL A 126 -17.14 -6.76 -0.14
CA VAL A 126 -16.22 -5.74 -0.66
C VAL A 126 -17.01 -4.68 -1.42
N PHE A 127 -16.63 -3.41 -1.22
CA PHE A 127 -17.34 -2.26 -1.79
C PHE A 127 -17.16 -2.18 -3.30
N GLN A 128 -18.17 -1.63 -3.98
CA GLN A 128 -18.18 -1.57 -5.45
C GLN A 128 -16.98 -0.77 -6.00
N GLU A 129 -16.58 0.30 -5.32
CA GLU A 129 -15.44 1.11 -5.75
C GLU A 129 -14.15 0.30 -5.83
N ILE A 130 -13.97 -0.65 -4.91
CA ILE A 130 -12.80 -1.53 -4.88
C ILE A 130 -12.90 -2.57 -6.01
N ILE A 131 -14.09 -3.12 -6.22
CA ILE A 131 -14.34 -4.06 -7.32
C ILE A 131 -14.06 -3.40 -8.66
N ASP A 132 -14.50 -2.17 -8.84
CA ASP A 132 -14.28 -1.40 -10.06
C ASP A 132 -12.78 -1.18 -10.31
N ASP A 133 -12.02 -0.86 -9.27
CA ASP A 133 -10.57 -0.65 -9.40
C ASP A 133 -9.82 -1.95 -9.72
N TYR A 134 -10.30 -3.08 -9.23
CA TYR A 134 -9.71 -4.37 -9.55
C TYR A 134 -9.92 -4.75 -11.02
N GLU A 135 -11.10 -4.47 -11.55
CA GLU A 135 -11.48 -4.84 -12.92
C GLU A 135 -10.88 -3.92 -13.99
N LYS A 136 -10.38 -2.78 -13.60
CA LYS A 136 -9.71 -1.86 -14.50
C LYS A 136 -8.22 -2.12 -14.53
#